data_db892306ce98e0f37073c7f3737b0b46
#
_entry.id   db892306ce98e0f37073c7f3737b0b46
#
_cell.length_a   1.000
_cell.length_b   1.000
_cell.length_c   1.000
_cell.angle_alpha   90.00
_cell.angle_beta   90.00
_cell.angle_gamma   90.00
#
_symmetry.space_group_name_H-M   'P 1'
#
loop_
_entity.id
_entity.type
_entity.pdbx_description
1 polymer ?
#
loop_
_entity_poly.entity_id
_entity_poly.type
_entity_poly.pdbx_seq_one_letter_code
_entity_poly.pdbx_strand_id
1 'polypeptide(L)'
;SLDYWAGRLQDRGLTVGQIARIDTRASLDFEDPEGQRFRLTEDAADAVTAPWEKSPVPAQHQIHGLGPITISVPELAPTEAVLIHVMAMRKVRDYASPDGHGTVHVYEMGQGGPAAELHVAVQPDLPVARQGAGGVHHVAFRVPDKPAIHAWAARLSEMRVPNSGEVERYYF
;
A
#
# COMPACT_ATOMS: atom_id res chain seq x y z
N SER A 1 10.85 -9.64 13.19
CA SER A 1 11.51 -10.18 11.98
C SER A 1 10.52 -10.93 11.11
N LEU A 2 10.80 -11.06 9.83
CA LEU A 2 9.97 -11.78 8.87
C LEU A 2 9.93 -13.29 9.16
N ASP A 3 11.01 -13.88 9.67
CA ASP A 3 11.01 -15.30 10.06
C ASP A 3 9.98 -15.63 11.15
N TYR A 4 9.83 -14.76 12.14
CA TYR A 4 8.78 -14.89 13.16
C TYR A 4 7.38 -14.90 12.52
N TRP A 5 7.16 -13.99 11.59
CA TRP A 5 5.87 -13.89 10.91
C TRP A 5 5.63 -15.06 9.96
N ALA A 6 6.65 -15.53 9.25
CA ALA A 6 6.53 -16.73 8.39
C ALA A 6 6.06 -17.92 9.21
N GLY A 7 6.73 -18.24 10.32
CA GLY A 7 6.32 -19.34 11.20
C GLY A 7 4.92 -19.13 11.78
N ARG A 8 4.64 -17.94 12.32
CA ARG A 8 3.35 -17.61 12.93
C ARG A 8 2.16 -17.75 11.95
N LEU A 9 2.32 -17.34 10.71
CA LEU A 9 1.29 -17.43 9.67
C LEU A 9 1.09 -18.87 9.20
N GLN A 10 2.19 -19.61 9.01
CA GLN A 10 2.16 -21.06 8.67
C GLN A 10 1.46 -21.88 9.76
N ASP A 11 1.75 -21.63 11.04
CA ASP A 11 1.10 -22.28 12.17
C ASP A 11 -0.42 -22.06 12.22
N ARG A 12 -0.89 -21.02 11.53
CA ARG A 12 -2.31 -20.68 11.38
C ARG A 12 -2.94 -21.20 10.07
N GLY A 13 -2.18 -21.96 9.28
CA GLY A 13 -2.64 -22.56 8.04
C GLY A 13 -2.75 -21.62 6.86
N LEU A 14 -2.10 -20.44 6.91
CA LEU A 14 -2.11 -19.49 5.81
C LEU A 14 -1.10 -19.88 4.72
N THR A 15 -1.39 -19.49 3.49
CA THR A 15 -0.43 -19.60 2.38
C THR A 15 0.64 -18.54 2.53
N VAL A 16 1.88 -18.98 2.74
CA VAL A 16 3.01 -18.07 3.01
C VAL A 16 4.12 -18.34 1.99
N GLY A 17 4.59 -17.27 1.34
CA GLY A 17 5.71 -17.31 0.41
C GLY A 17 7.07 -17.44 1.11
N GLN A 18 8.11 -17.37 0.33
CA GLN A 18 9.48 -17.29 0.85
C GLN A 18 9.85 -15.82 1.10
N ILE A 19 10.70 -15.59 2.11
CA ILE A 19 11.28 -14.26 2.32
C ILE A 19 12.18 -13.95 1.12
N ALA A 20 11.86 -12.88 0.42
CA ALA A 20 12.57 -12.44 -0.78
C ALA A 20 12.94 -10.94 -0.68
N ARG A 21 13.93 -10.54 -1.48
CA ARG A 21 14.27 -9.13 -1.59
C ARG A 21 13.49 -8.50 -2.73
N ILE A 22 12.55 -7.60 -2.39
CA ILE A 22 11.69 -6.90 -3.34
C ILE A 22 11.92 -5.40 -3.16
N ASP A 23 12.21 -4.70 -4.24
CA ASP A 23 12.50 -3.26 -4.20
C ASP A 23 13.49 -2.89 -3.09
N THR A 24 14.61 -3.61 -3.01
CA THR A 24 15.68 -3.45 -1.99
C THR A 24 15.32 -3.84 -0.55
N ARG A 25 14.07 -4.18 -0.24
CA ARG A 25 13.57 -4.53 1.11
C ARG A 25 13.33 -6.03 1.23
N ALA A 26 13.69 -6.61 2.37
CA ALA A 26 13.26 -7.96 2.70
C ALA A 26 11.74 -7.96 2.88
N SER A 27 11.08 -8.90 2.25
CA SER A 27 9.62 -8.95 2.16
C SER A 27 9.11 -10.38 2.25
N LEU A 28 7.93 -10.55 2.83
CA LEU A 28 7.21 -11.81 2.97
C LEU A 28 5.79 -11.65 2.45
N ASP A 29 5.48 -12.33 1.35
CA ASP A 29 4.13 -12.35 0.79
C ASP A 29 3.32 -13.49 1.42
N PHE A 30 2.05 -13.24 1.67
CA PHE A 30 1.11 -14.25 2.15
C PHE A 30 -0.32 -13.94 1.68
N GLU A 31 -1.18 -14.93 1.77
CA GLU A 31 -2.60 -14.81 1.44
C GLU A 31 -3.46 -15.19 2.64
N ASP A 32 -4.56 -14.48 2.83
CA ASP A 32 -5.58 -14.86 3.79
C ASP A 32 -6.49 -15.98 3.23
N PRO A 33 -7.43 -16.54 4.03
CA PRO A 33 -8.31 -17.60 3.57
C PRO A 33 -9.25 -17.21 2.42
N GLU A 34 -9.42 -15.90 2.16
CA GLU A 34 -10.24 -15.38 1.06
C GLU A 34 -9.42 -15.09 -0.21
N GLY A 35 -8.09 -15.33 -0.16
CA GLY A 35 -7.17 -15.08 -1.27
C GLY A 35 -6.69 -13.64 -1.38
N GLN A 36 -6.96 -12.80 -0.35
CA GLN A 36 -6.40 -11.45 -0.30
C GLN A 36 -4.89 -11.52 -0.07
N ARG A 37 -4.13 -10.85 -0.94
CA ARG A 37 -2.66 -10.83 -0.87
C ARG A 37 -2.17 -9.72 0.03
N PHE A 38 -1.22 -10.08 0.88
CA PHE A 38 -0.55 -9.17 1.79
C PHE A 38 0.96 -9.32 1.67
N ARG A 39 1.66 -8.24 1.99
CA ARG A 39 3.12 -8.21 2.09
C ARG A 39 3.55 -7.61 3.41
N LEU A 40 4.36 -8.33 4.17
CA LEU A 40 5.15 -7.75 5.26
C LEU A 40 6.50 -7.35 4.71
N THR A 41 6.92 -6.15 5.01
CA THR A 41 8.19 -5.60 4.52
C THR A 41 9.00 -5.08 5.70
N GLU A 42 10.28 -5.41 5.74
CA GLU A 42 11.20 -4.80 6.71
C GLU A 42 11.47 -3.34 6.31
N ASP A 43 11.34 -2.48 7.30
CA ASP A 43 11.70 -1.08 7.19
C ASP A 43 12.92 -0.79 8.06
N ALA A 44 13.92 -0.14 7.46
CA ALA A 44 15.12 0.32 8.18
C ALA A 44 14.88 1.64 8.91
N ALA A 45 13.73 2.29 8.71
CA ALA A 45 13.41 3.51 9.41
C ALA A 45 13.10 3.21 10.88
N ASP A 46 13.67 3.98 11.79
CA ASP A 46 13.29 4.02 13.22
C ASP A 46 11.85 4.56 13.31
N ALA A 47 10.89 3.73 12.92
CA ALA A 47 9.49 4.06 13.07
C ALA A 47 9.19 4.19 14.57
N VAL A 48 8.98 5.42 15.01
CA VAL A 48 8.59 5.74 16.39
C VAL A 48 7.14 5.33 16.59
N THR A 49 6.88 4.03 16.58
CA THR A 49 5.59 3.47 16.97
C THR A 49 5.75 2.75 18.30
N ALA A 50 4.99 3.19 19.28
CA ALA A 50 4.96 2.49 20.56
C ALA A 50 4.34 1.09 20.36
N PRO A 51 5.02 0.02 20.81
CA PRO A 51 4.45 -1.31 20.74
C PRO A 51 3.16 -1.38 21.59
N TRP A 52 2.18 -2.13 21.11
CA TRP A 52 0.99 -2.37 21.91
C TRP A 52 1.27 -3.42 23.00
N GLU A 53 1.26 -2.98 24.25
CA GLU A 53 1.63 -3.82 25.42
C GLU A 53 0.75 -5.07 25.59
N LYS A 54 -0.54 -5.00 25.20
CA LYS A 54 -1.47 -6.13 25.29
C LYS A 54 -1.46 -7.05 24.06
N SER A 55 -0.54 -6.82 23.11
CA SER A 55 -0.43 -7.64 21.92
C SER A 55 0.02 -9.06 22.27
N PRO A 56 -0.57 -10.10 21.64
CA PRO A 56 -0.03 -11.46 21.71
C PRO A 56 1.26 -11.63 20.89
N VAL A 57 1.68 -10.59 20.16
CA VAL A 57 2.93 -10.55 19.40
C VAL A 57 3.98 -9.85 20.23
N PRO A 58 5.15 -10.46 20.46
CA PRO A 58 6.25 -9.82 21.18
C PRO A 58 6.64 -8.48 20.57
N ALA A 59 6.96 -7.50 21.38
CA ALA A 59 7.18 -6.11 20.96
C ALA A 59 8.15 -5.97 19.76
N GLN A 60 9.24 -6.75 19.77
CA GLN A 60 10.25 -6.74 18.71
C GLN A 60 9.76 -7.33 17.36
N HIS A 61 8.56 -7.90 17.34
CA HIS A 61 7.98 -8.50 16.13
C HIS A 61 6.67 -7.82 15.70
N GLN A 62 6.20 -6.83 16.44
CA GLN A 62 4.96 -6.13 16.11
C GLN A 62 5.09 -5.39 14.78
N ILE A 63 3.96 -5.29 14.07
CA ILE A 63 3.82 -4.48 12.86
C ILE A 63 3.76 -3.02 13.29
N HIS A 64 4.56 -2.18 12.67
CA HIS A 64 4.70 -0.77 13.03
C HIS A 64 3.71 0.14 12.31
N GLY A 65 3.14 -0.28 11.19
CA GLY A 65 2.21 0.52 10.42
C GLY A 65 1.96 -0.04 9.03
N LEU A 66 1.23 0.73 8.23
CA LEU A 66 1.01 0.43 6.82
C LEU A 66 2.25 0.88 6.03
N GLY A 67 2.69 0.00 5.15
CA GLY A 67 3.76 0.26 4.19
C GLY A 67 3.21 0.56 2.79
N PRO A 68 4.04 0.35 1.75
CA PRO A 68 3.64 0.54 0.37
C PRO A 68 2.43 -0.31 0.00
N ILE A 69 1.53 0.25 -0.80
CA ILE A 69 0.49 -0.51 -1.47
C ILE A 69 0.82 -0.67 -2.95
N THR A 70 0.58 -1.84 -3.52
CA THR A 70 0.73 -2.07 -4.95
C THR A 70 -0.64 -2.15 -5.60
N ILE A 71 -0.84 -1.37 -6.65
CA ILE A 71 -2.01 -1.47 -7.53
C ILE A 71 -1.59 -2.04 -8.87
N SER A 72 -2.41 -2.92 -9.43
CA SER A 72 -2.23 -3.48 -10.78
C SER A 72 -3.09 -2.73 -11.78
N VAL A 73 -2.48 -2.29 -12.87
CA VAL A 73 -3.17 -1.55 -13.93
C VAL A 73 -2.84 -2.15 -15.31
N PRO A 74 -3.75 -2.12 -16.27
CA PRO A 74 -3.48 -2.60 -17.61
C PRO A 74 -2.54 -1.67 -18.39
N GLU A 75 -2.57 -0.37 -18.07
CA GLU A 75 -1.79 0.68 -18.73
C GLU A 75 -1.34 1.72 -17.71
N LEU A 76 -0.09 2.16 -17.81
CA LEU A 76 0.49 3.10 -16.84
C LEU A 76 -0.04 4.54 -17.00
N ALA A 77 -0.09 5.03 -18.24
CA ALA A 77 -0.24 6.46 -18.53
C ALA A 77 -1.45 7.13 -17.86
N PRO A 78 -2.66 6.57 -17.87
CA PRO A 78 -3.80 7.21 -17.19
C PRO A 78 -3.61 7.32 -15.68
N THR A 79 -3.07 6.26 -15.05
CA THR A 79 -2.80 6.26 -13.60
C THR A 79 -1.69 7.22 -13.25
N GLU A 80 -0.58 7.20 -13.97
CA GLU A 80 0.55 8.12 -13.76
C GLU A 80 0.12 9.59 -13.87
N ALA A 81 -0.72 9.93 -14.85
CA ALA A 81 -1.26 11.28 -15.00
C ALA A 81 -2.02 11.74 -13.74
N VAL A 82 -2.84 10.88 -13.15
CA VAL A 82 -3.55 11.18 -11.90
C VAL A 82 -2.57 11.32 -10.74
N LEU A 83 -1.63 10.40 -10.59
CA LEU A 83 -0.68 10.43 -9.48
C LEU A 83 0.18 11.69 -9.50
N ILE A 84 0.70 12.07 -10.67
CA ILE A 84 1.60 13.22 -10.81
C ILE A 84 0.81 14.54 -10.79
N HIS A 85 -0.20 14.69 -11.64
CA HIS A 85 -0.84 15.99 -11.85
C HIS A 85 -1.94 16.29 -10.84
N VAL A 86 -2.69 15.28 -10.40
CA VAL A 86 -3.76 15.46 -9.42
C VAL A 86 -3.23 15.31 -8.01
N MET A 87 -2.59 14.16 -7.70
CA MET A 87 -2.13 13.82 -6.36
C MET A 87 -0.79 14.46 -5.98
N ALA A 88 -0.11 15.13 -6.92
CA ALA A 88 1.21 15.74 -6.73
C ALA A 88 2.28 14.77 -6.21
N MET A 89 2.16 13.50 -6.58
CA MET A 89 3.17 12.49 -6.28
C MET A 89 4.38 12.61 -7.22
N ARG A 90 5.53 12.14 -6.77
CA ARG A 90 6.76 12.10 -7.56
C ARG A 90 7.10 10.65 -7.91
N LYS A 91 7.35 10.37 -9.17
CA LYS A 91 7.96 9.10 -9.56
C LYS A 91 9.42 9.09 -9.09
N VAL A 92 9.81 8.06 -8.34
CA VAL A 92 11.12 8.03 -7.68
C VAL A 92 12.01 6.89 -8.15
N ARG A 93 11.44 5.76 -8.57
CA ARG A 93 12.20 4.61 -9.08
C ARG A 93 11.30 3.62 -9.79
N ASP A 94 11.92 2.68 -10.45
CA ASP A 94 11.29 1.50 -11.05
C ASP A 94 12.02 0.24 -10.57
N TYR A 95 11.31 -0.89 -10.49
CA TYR A 95 11.92 -2.20 -10.24
C TYR A 95 11.20 -3.30 -11.03
N ALA A 96 11.88 -4.42 -11.24
CA ALA A 96 11.29 -5.57 -11.92
C ALA A 96 10.21 -6.22 -11.06
N SER A 97 9.06 -6.53 -11.63
CA SER A 97 7.99 -7.22 -10.91
C SER A 97 8.47 -8.56 -10.36
N PRO A 98 8.14 -8.91 -9.10
CA PRO A 98 8.57 -10.18 -8.48
C PRO A 98 8.09 -11.44 -9.21
N ASP A 99 6.99 -11.33 -9.96
CA ASP A 99 6.43 -12.41 -10.78
C ASP A 99 7.15 -12.58 -12.14
N GLY A 100 8.15 -11.74 -12.41
CA GLY A 100 8.90 -11.72 -13.67
C GLY A 100 8.19 -11.06 -14.83
N HIS A 101 6.99 -10.50 -14.60
CA HIS A 101 6.17 -9.87 -15.64
C HIS A 101 6.14 -8.34 -15.49
N GLY A 102 6.97 -7.66 -16.27
CA GLY A 102 6.93 -6.22 -16.39
C GLY A 102 7.68 -5.44 -15.30
N THR A 103 7.34 -4.17 -15.21
CA THR A 103 7.97 -3.19 -14.34
C THR A 103 6.95 -2.66 -13.34
N VAL A 104 7.40 -2.44 -12.11
CA VAL A 104 6.65 -1.75 -11.07
C VAL A 104 7.22 -0.34 -10.94
N HIS A 105 6.36 0.66 -11.02
CA HIS A 105 6.69 2.08 -10.93
C HIS A 105 6.34 2.59 -9.54
N VAL A 106 7.29 3.27 -8.88
CA VAL A 106 7.13 3.74 -7.50
C VAL A 106 6.95 5.25 -7.47
N TYR A 107 5.88 5.66 -6.81
CA TYR A 107 5.52 7.07 -6.60
C TYR A 107 5.49 7.37 -5.10
N GLU A 108 5.98 8.54 -4.73
CA GLU A 108 6.00 9.02 -3.35
C GLU A 108 5.25 10.35 -3.22
N MET A 109 4.61 10.55 -2.06
CA MET A 109 4.08 11.85 -1.67
C MET A 109 4.81 12.44 -0.47
N GLY A 110 4.70 13.75 -0.29
CA GLY A 110 5.28 14.47 0.84
C GLY A 110 6.79 14.25 0.93
N GLN A 111 7.24 13.84 2.09
CA GLN A 111 8.67 13.56 2.39
C GLN A 111 9.14 12.20 1.88
N GLY A 112 8.23 11.37 1.36
CA GLY A 112 8.54 10.01 0.92
C GLY A 112 8.61 9.02 2.06
N GLY A 113 9.22 7.87 1.75
CA GLY A 113 9.36 6.75 2.68
C GLY A 113 8.25 5.71 2.53
N PRO A 114 8.43 4.50 3.11
CA PRO A 114 7.55 3.35 2.85
C PRO A 114 6.06 3.60 3.09
N ALA A 115 5.71 4.39 4.09
CA ALA A 115 4.32 4.73 4.40
C ALA A 115 3.69 5.77 3.44
N ALA A 116 4.49 6.35 2.54
CA ALA A 116 4.07 7.36 1.57
C ALA A 116 4.26 6.89 0.11
N GLU A 117 4.58 5.62 -0.10
CA GLU A 117 4.79 5.04 -1.41
C GLU A 117 3.51 4.40 -1.96
N LEU A 118 3.28 4.60 -3.25
CA LEU A 118 2.34 3.84 -4.06
C LEU A 118 3.12 3.18 -5.20
N HIS A 119 2.97 1.87 -5.32
CA HIS A 119 3.58 1.06 -6.37
C HIS A 119 2.55 0.74 -7.45
N VAL A 120 2.90 0.96 -8.71
CA VAL A 120 2.03 0.67 -9.87
C VAL A 120 2.66 -0.43 -10.71
N ALA A 121 2.06 -1.61 -10.69
CA ALA A 121 2.44 -2.74 -11.53
C ALA A 121 1.63 -2.69 -12.83
N VAL A 122 2.31 -2.69 -13.98
CA VAL A 122 1.65 -2.75 -15.29
C VAL A 122 1.44 -4.20 -15.66
N GLN A 123 0.20 -4.65 -15.61
CA GLN A 123 -0.20 -6.05 -15.79
C GLN A 123 -1.42 -6.16 -16.71
N PRO A 124 -1.25 -5.98 -18.04
CA PRO A 124 -2.36 -5.91 -19.01
C PRO A 124 -3.16 -7.22 -19.13
N ASP A 125 -2.53 -8.34 -18.80
CA ASP A 125 -3.14 -9.66 -18.93
C ASP A 125 -4.01 -10.07 -17.73
N LEU A 126 -4.01 -9.27 -16.64
CA LEU A 126 -4.89 -9.54 -15.52
C LEU A 126 -6.34 -9.21 -15.84
N PRO A 127 -7.29 -10.06 -15.40
CA PRO A 127 -8.71 -9.74 -15.53
C PRO A 127 -9.06 -8.49 -14.72
N VAL A 128 -10.07 -7.75 -15.20
CA VAL A 128 -10.59 -6.58 -14.48
C VAL A 128 -11.06 -7.00 -13.09
N ALA A 129 -10.56 -6.28 -12.07
CA ALA A 129 -10.92 -6.52 -10.69
C ALA A 129 -12.44 -6.34 -10.48
N ARG A 130 -13.03 -7.23 -9.70
CA ARG A 130 -14.44 -7.16 -9.30
C ARG A 130 -14.50 -6.91 -7.80
N GLN A 131 -15.34 -5.97 -7.41
CA GLN A 131 -15.62 -5.74 -5.99
C GLN A 131 -16.45 -6.88 -5.41
N GLY A 132 -16.17 -7.21 -4.16
CA GLY A 132 -16.84 -8.29 -3.44
C GLY A 132 -16.05 -8.70 -2.21
N ALA A 133 -16.44 -9.82 -1.59
CA ALA A 133 -15.70 -10.40 -0.47
C ALA A 133 -14.26 -10.70 -0.90
N GLY A 134 -13.28 -10.34 -0.06
CA GLY A 134 -11.86 -10.49 -0.34
C GLY A 134 -11.27 -9.46 -1.31
N GLY A 135 -12.08 -8.52 -1.84
CA GLY A 135 -11.61 -7.47 -2.75
C GLY A 135 -11.26 -6.16 -2.04
N VAL A 136 -10.11 -5.55 -2.36
CA VAL A 136 -9.78 -4.20 -1.89
C VAL A 136 -10.66 -3.18 -2.62
N HIS A 137 -11.41 -2.39 -1.84
CA HIS A 137 -12.36 -1.43 -2.39
C HIS A 137 -11.69 -0.11 -2.78
N HIS A 138 -10.77 0.39 -1.95
CA HIS A 138 -10.13 1.70 -2.17
C HIS A 138 -8.80 1.81 -1.42
N VAL A 139 -8.01 2.80 -1.81
CA VAL A 139 -6.82 3.26 -1.12
C VAL A 139 -7.13 4.61 -0.48
N ALA A 140 -6.91 4.74 0.83
CA ALA A 140 -7.07 5.97 1.56
C ALA A 140 -5.72 6.66 1.79
N PHE A 141 -5.61 7.91 1.36
CA PHE A 141 -4.44 8.74 1.62
C PHE A 141 -4.67 9.60 2.86
N ARG A 142 -3.74 9.53 3.80
CA ARG A 142 -3.84 10.29 5.04
C ARG A 142 -3.41 11.74 4.83
N VAL A 143 -4.18 12.66 5.36
CA VAL A 143 -3.84 14.08 5.51
C VAL A 143 -3.74 14.46 6.98
N PRO A 144 -2.98 15.50 7.36
CA PRO A 144 -2.70 15.80 8.76
C PRO A 144 -3.92 16.33 9.53
N ASP A 145 -4.78 17.11 8.87
CA ASP A 145 -5.84 17.85 9.54
C ASP A 145 -7.03 18.17 8.61
N LYS A 146 -8.07 18.75 9.19
CA LYS A 146 -9.28 19.15 8.47
C LYS A 146 -9.02 20.26 7.42
N PRO A 147 -8.22 21.30 7.66
CA PRO A 147 -7.82 22.25 6.61
C PRO A 147 -7.19 21.61 5.39
N ALA A 148 -6.37 20.57 5.57
CA ALA A 148 -5.78 19.84 4.45
C ALA A 148 -6.85 19.07 3.65
N ILE A 149 -7.89 18.50 4.30
CA ILE A 149 -9.00 17.86 3.60
C ILE A 149 -9.73 18.89 2.73
N HIS A 150 -10.03 20.09 3.28
CA HIS A 150 -10.66 21.18 2.52
C HIS A 150 -9.83 21.59 1.31
N ALA A 151 -8.51 21.75 1.49
CA ALA A 151 -7.62 22.11 0.39
C ALA A 151 -7.60 21.05 -0.72
N TRP A 152 -7.60 19.76 -0.36
CA TRP A 152 -7.67 18.68 -1.33
C TRP A 152 -9.02 18.62 -2.05
N ALA A 153 -10.14 18.80 -1.35
CA ALA A 153 -11.46 18.85 -1.96
C ALA A 153 -11.58 20.00 -2.96
N ALA A 154 -11.06 21.19 -2.60
CA ALA A 154 -11.01 22.36 -3.50
C ALA A 154 -10.16 22.06 -4.74
N ARG A 155 -8.95 21.52 -4.56
CA ARG A 155 -8.05 21.13 -5.67
C ARG A 155 -8.72 20.15 -6.64
N LEU A 156 -9.37 19.10 -6.14
CA LEU A 156 -10.06 18.14 -6.98
C LEU A 156 -11.17 18.80 -7.80
N SER A 157 -11.93 19.70 -7.18
CA SER A 157 -13.01 20.47 -7.83
C SER A 157 -12.46 21.40 -8.90
N GLU A 158 -11.40 22.16 -8.64
CA GLU A 158 -10.73 23.03 -9.60
C GLU A 158 -10.22 22.25 -10.83
N MET A 159 -9.68 21.07 -10.59
CA MET A 159 -9.19 20.16 -11.64
C MET A 159 -10.32 19.37 -12.33
N ARG A 160 -11.57 19.57 -11.92
CA ARG A 160 -12.74 18.86 -12.43
C ARG A 160 -12.65 17.33 -12.30
N VAL A 161 -11.97 16.87 -11.24
CA VAL A 161 -11.92 15.45 -10.89
C VAL A 161 -13.21 15.10 -10.15
N PRO A 162 -14.00 14.12 -10.61
CA PRO A 162 -15.18 13.68 -9.89
C PRO A 162 -14.86 13.27 -8.46
N ASN A 163 -15.57 13.85 -7.49
CA ASN A 163 -15.40 13.55 -6.08
C ASN A 163 -16.73 13.72 -5.33
N SER A 164 -16.87 13.09 -4.17
CA SER A 164 -18.05 13.17 -3.31
C SER A 164 -18.05 14.38 -2.36
N GLY A 165 -17.01 15.22 -2.42
CA GLY A 165 -16.76 16.25 -1.42
C GLY A 165 -16.32 15.65 -0.09
N GLU A 166 -16.38 16.48 0.95
CA GLU A 166 -16.03 16.06 2.29
C GLU A 166 -17.17 15.25 2.91
N VAL A 167 -16.80 14.16 3.56
CA VAL A 167 -17.75 13.29 4.27
C VAL A 167 -17.27 13.13 5.71
N GLU A 168 -18.09 13.57 6.66
CA GLU A 168 -17.88 13.27 8.08
C GLU A 168 -18.53 11.93 8.42
N ARG A 169 -17.79 11.06 9.13
CA ARG A 169 -18.30 9.78 9.62
C ARG A 169 -18.20 9.77 11.14
N TYR A 170 -19.29 9.36 11.79
CA TYR A 170 -19.43 9.44 13.25
C TYR A 170 -19.26 8.10 13.99
N TYR A 171 -18.85 7.05 13.31
CA TYR A 171 -18.78 5.72 13.92
C TYR A 171 -17.34 5.22 14.14
N PHE A 172 -16.42 6.14 14.37
CA PHE A 172 -15.03 5.79 14.71
C PHE A 172 -14.50 6.74 15.75
#